data_6f1eba459363fb499b521883d9fbad5a
#
_entry.id   6f1eba459363fb499b521883d9fbad5a
#
_cell.length_a   1.000
_cell.length_b   1.000
_cell.length_c   1.000
_cell.angle_alpha   90.00
_cell.angle_beta   90.00
_cell.angle_gamma   90.00
#
_symmetry.space_group_name_H-M   'P 1'
#
loop_
_entity.id
_entity.type
_entity.pdbx_description
1 polymer ?
#
loop_
_entity_poly.entity_id
_entity_poly.type
_entity_poly.pdbx_seq_one_letter_code
_entity_poly.pdbx_strand_id
1 'polypeptide(L)'
;MKMRKIVAAIASAALAVSLSACGQGGGAGGNGPLIAIVSKGFQHQFWQAVKKGAEDEAAARGARITFVGPATEKDVEGQVNMLTNELAKSPKALGFAALDSRAAAPLLQQAKSQNVPVIAFDSGVDSSVPVTTVATDNKAAAAEAARQLTGKIGGQGKVALVVHDQTSLSGKDRRDGFIDWMRQNAPNITVLQPQYGGGDQLESANITKSIIQANPDLKGIYASNEGSAIGVIKGIQESGKTGMTIAGFDSGKAQIDAINSGMMAGAVTQDPVDMGKQLVDAALKAINGEQVPKRIDTAFYWYDKTNINEPKIQAALYQ
;
A
#
# COMPACT_ATOMS: atom_id res chain seq x y z
N MET A 1 5.09 98.01 -29.12
CA MET A 1 6.52 98.32 -29.20
C MET A 1 7.32 97.28 -28.46
N LYS A 2 8.26 96.61 -29.14
CA LYS A 2 9.37 95.75 -28.65
C LYS A 2 9.04 94.62 -27.71
N MET A 3 8.87 93.33 -28.20
CA MET A 3 9.99 92.36 -28.44
C MET A 3 10.94 92.16 -27.23
N ARG A 4 10.92 90.97 -26.69
CA ARG A 4 12.15 90.18 -26.50
C ARG A 4 11.82 88.68 -26.13
N LYS A 5 12.39 87.84 -26.93
CA LYS A 5 12.49 86.39 -26.78
C LYS A 5 13.46 86.09 -25.65
N ILE A 6 13.19 85.02 -24.87
CA ILE A 6 14.22 84.18 -24.26
C ILE A 6 13.80 82.77 -24.33
N VAL A 7 14.65 81.95 -24.92
CA VAL A 7 14.65 80.50 -25.02
C VAL A 7 15.30 79.96 -23.77
N ALA A 8 14.73 78.90 -23.13
CA ALA A 8 15.49 78.07 -22.24
C ALA A 8 14.86 76.68 -22.14
N ALA A 9 15.53 75.82 -22.74
CA ALA A 9 15.98 74.44 -22.37
C ALA A 9 15.01 73.49 -21.67
N ILE A 10 14.75 72.48 -22.43
CA ILE A 10 14.08 71.18 -22.06
C ILE A 10 15.08 70.42 -21.21
N ALA A 11 14.60 69.96 -20.03
CA ALA A 11 15.23 68.88 -19.27
C ALA A 11 14.17 67.77 -19.12
N SER A 12 14.35 66.76 -19.96
CA SER A 12 13.53 65.56 -19.91
C SER A 12 14.00 64.66 -18.73
N ALA A 13 13.21 64.60 -17.67
CA ALA A 13 13.40 63.62 -16.62
C ALA A 13 12.50 62.37 -16.93
N ALA A 14 13.13 61.30 -17.40
CA ALA A 14 12.50 60.00 -17.57
C ALA A 14 12.28 59.40 -16.19
N LEU A 15 11.01 59.34 -15.76
CA LEU A 15 10.59 58.59 -14.60
C LEU A 15 10.47 57.10 -15.00
N ALA A 16 11.48 56.32 -14.62
CA ALA A 16 11.38 54.86 -14.67
C ALA A 16 10.42 54.38 -13.57
N VAL A 17 9.20 54.05 -13.97
CA VAL A 17 8.24 53.32 -13.09
C VAL A 17 8.67 51.87 -13.05
N SER A 18 9.41 51.51 -11.99
CA SER A 18 9.63 50.08 -11.62
C SER A 18 8.32 49.51 -11.13
N LEU A 19 7.62 48.74 -11.98
CA LEU A 19 6.54 47.83 -11.54
C LEU A 19 7.19 46.75 -10.67
N SER A 20 7.14 46.92 -9.37
CA SER A 20 7.30 45.84 -8.39
C SER A 20 6.10 44.92 -8.57
N ALA A 21 6.30 43.82 -9.29
CA ALA A 21 5.37 42.71 -9.30
C ALA A 21 5.26 42.16 -7.85
N CYS A 22 4.19 42.55 -7.16
CA CYS A 22 3.78 41.84 -5.95
C CYS A 22 3.63 40.37 -6.31
N GLY A 23 4.56 39.55 -5.84
CA GLY A 23 4.45 38.12 -5.86
C GLY A 23 3.19 37.72 -5.12
N GLN A 24 2.15 37.41 -5.87
CA GLN A 24 0.97 36.76 -5.40
C GLN A 24 1.41 35.37 -4.93
N GLY A 25 1.37 35.13 -3.62
CA GLY A 25 1.52 33.81 -3.05
C GLY A 25 0.43 32.92 -3.62
N GLY A 26 0.68 32.37 -4.81
CA GLY A 26 -0.14 31.36 -5.43
C GLY A 26 0.03 30.08 -4.62
N GLY A 27 -1.06 29.60 -4.03
CA GLY A 27 -1.13 28.26 -3.49
C GLY A 27 -0.58 27.26 -4.51
N ALA A 28 0.11 26.25 -4.03
CA ALA A 28 0.81 25.23 -4.79
C ALA A 28 -0.13 24.39 -5.68
N GLY A 29 -0.59 24.98 -6.77
CA GLY A 29 -1.16 24.31 -7.93
C GLY A 29 -0.04 24.13 -8.96
N GLY A 30 0.92 23.24 -8.72
CA GLY A 30 2.00 22.96 -9.66
C GLY A 30 1.43 22.56 -11.03
N ASN A 31 2.01 23.10 -12.12
CA ASN A 31 1.69 22.74 -13.51
C ASN A 31 2.16 21.32 -13.91
N GLY A 32 2.61 20.51 -12.94
CA GLY A 32 3.16 19.17 -13.19
C GLY A 32 2.13 18.15 -13.65
N PRO A 33 2.58 17.00 -14.20
CA PRO A 33 1.69 15.93 -14.65
C PRO A 33 0.87 15.39 -13.47
N LEU A 34 -0.42 15.14 -13.71
CA LEU A 34 -1.30 14.50 -12.74
C LEU A 34 -1.15 12.98 -12.82
N ILE A 35 -0.81 12.34 -11.70
CA ILE A 35 -0.83 10.90 -11.52
C ILE A 35 -2.03 10.58 -10.61
N ALA A 36 -3.03 9.89 -11.13
CA ALA A 36 -4.18 9.45 -10.36
C ALA A 36 -3.86 8.10 -9.70
N ILE A 37 -4.06 7.98 -8.38
CA ILE A 37 -3.76 6.77 -7.63
C ILE A 37 -5.03 6.28 -6.94
N VAL A 38 -5.39 5.00 -7.19
CA VAL A 38 -6.53 4.34 -6.57
C VAL A 38 -6.02 3.14 -5.77
N SER A 39 -6.11 3.24 -4.44
CA SER A 39 -5.71 2.21 -3.48
C SER A 39 -6.85 1.24 -3.16
N LYS A 40 -6.55 0.17 -2.39
CA LYS A 40 -7.58 -0.79 -1.95
C LYS A 40 -8.44 -0.24 -0.81
N GLY A 41 -7.94 0.72 -0.03
CA GLY A 41 -8.69 1.31 1.09
C GLY A 41 -7.91 2.36 1.85
N PHE A 42 -8.52 2.85 2.94
CA PHE A 42 -7.88 3.79 3.86
C PHE A 42 -7.95 3.34 5.33
N GLN A 43 -8.54 2.20 5.62
CA GLN A 43 -8.75 1.70 6.98
C GLN A 43 -7.45 1.23 7.67
N HIS A 44 -6.38 0.98 6.90
CA HIS A 44 -5.10 0.48 7.41
C HIS A 44 -4.03 1.56 7.35
N GLN A 45 -3.12 1.57 8.34
CA GLN A 45 -1.98 2.49 8.38
C GLN A 45 -1.04 2.29 7.18
N PHE A 46 -1.00 1.06 6.64
CA PHE A 46 -0.29 0.73 5.41
C PHE A 46 -0.57 1.73 4.28
N TRP A 47 -1.86 2.03 3.99
CA TRP A 47 -2.23 2.93 2.89
C TRP A 47 -1.83 4.38 3.16
N GLN A 48 -1.78 4.81 4.43
CA GLN A 48 -1.28 6.14 4.78
C GLN A 48 0.22 6.26 4.51
N ALA A 49 0.98 5.19 4.78
CA ALA A 49 2.41 5.14 4.51
C ALA A 49 2.71 5.10 3.00
N VAL A 50 1.96 4.33 2.21
CA VAL A 50 2.06 4.35 0.73
C VAL A 50 1.76 5.75 0.18
N LYS A 51 0.67 6.36 0.66
CA LYS A 51 0.28 7.72 0.27
C LYS A 51 1.39 8.72 0.56
N LYS A 52 1.96 8.66 1.77
CA LYS A 52 3.06 9.54 2.16
C LYS A 52 4.26 9.40 1.21
N GLY A 53 4.68 8.18 0.90
CA GLY A 53 5.77 7.93 -0.04
C GLY A 53 5.49 8.50 -1.43
N ALA A 54 4.25 8.33 -1.91
CA ALA A 54 3.82 8.87 -3.20
C ALA A 54 3.76 10.41 -3.20
N GLU A 55 3.28 11.04 -2.13
CA GLU A 55 3.23 12.50 -1.97
C GLU A 55 4.64 13.10 -1.93
N ASP A 56 5.54 12.50 -1.14
CA ASP A 56 6.93 12.94 -1.01
C ASP A 56 7.65 12.90 -2.36
N GLU A 57 7.54 11.81 -3.11
CA GLU A 57 8.18 11.66 -4.43
C GLU A 57 7.55 12.59 -5.47
N ALA A 58 6.23 12.72 -5.49
CA ALA A 58 5.54 13.63 -6.40
C ALA A 58 5.99 15.09 -6.16
N ALA A 59 6.08 15.52 -4.91
CA ALA A 59 6.56 16.84 -4.54
C ALA A 59 8.02 17.06 -4.99
N ALA A 60 8.90 16.08 -4.73
CA ALA A 60 10.30 16.13 -5.12
C ALA A 60 10.51 16.21 -6.64
N ARG A 61 9.60 15.60 -7.42
CA ARG A 61 9.67 15.49 -8.89
C ARG A 61 8.78 16.51 -9.61
N GLY A 62 8.10 17.41 -8.89
CA GLY A 62 7.21 18.41 -9.47
C GLY A 62 5.96 17.86 -10.14
N ALA A 63 5.51 16.68 -9.73
CA ALA A 63 4.26 16.06 -10.15
C ALA A 63 3.12 16.38 -9.17
N ARG A 64 1.89 16.16 -9.63
CA ARG A 64 0.68 16.21 -8.78
C ARG A 64 0.10 14.81 -8.67
N ILE A 65 -0.42 14.46 -7.51
CA ILE A 65 -1.17 13.21 -7.33
C ILE A 65 -2.58 13.44 -6.80
N THR A 66 -3.48 12.56 -7.15
CA THR A 66 -4.65 12.22 -6.33
C THR A 66 -4.42 10.84 -5.73
N PHE A 67 -4.84 10.65 -4.49
CA PHE A 67 -4.76 9.35 -3.84
C PHE A 67 -6.11 9.06 -3.18
N VAL A 68 -6.85 8.14 -3.77
CA VAL A 68 -8.21 7.77 -3.34
C VAL A 68 -8.31 6.26 -3.12
N GLY A 69 -9.28 5.86 -2.32
CA GLY A 69 -9.59 4.45 -2.08
C GLY A 69 -10.91 4.34 -1.30
N PRO A 70 -11.59 3.20 -1.37
CA PRO A 70 -12.81 2.99 -0.61
C PRO A 70 -12.54 3.00 0.90
N ALA A 71 -13.59 3.18 1.68
CA ALA A 71 -13.49 3.19 3.14
C ALA A 71 -13.02 1.83 3.70
N THR A 72 -13.36 0.74 3.02
CA THR A 72 -12.99 -0.63 3.41
C THR A 72 -12.50 -1.45 2.22
N GLU A 73 -11.65 -2.43 2.47
CA GLU A 73 -11.15 -3.36 1.45
C GLU A 73 -12.18 -4.42 0.98
N LYS A 74 -13.46 -4.23 1.30
CA LYS A 74 -14.58 -5.05 0.81
C LYS A 74 -15.36 -4.37 -0.32
N ASP A 75 -15.18 -3.07 -0.53
CA ASP A 75 -15.98 -2.27 -1.46
C ASP A 75 -15.37 -2.23 -2.87
N VAL A 76 -15.47 -3.35 -3.58
CA VAL A 76 -14.98 -3.49 -4.96
C VAL A 76 -15.70 -2.54 -5.90
N GLU A 77 -17.03 -2.39 -5.77
CA GLU A 77 -17.83 -1.50 -6.63
C GLU A 77 -17.44 -0.04 -6.40
N GLY A 78 -17.30 0.37 -5.16
CA GLY A 78 -16.82 1.72 -4.81
C GLY A 78 -15.44 2.00 -5.39
N GLN A 79 -14.52 1.02 -5.37
CA GLN A 79 -13.20 1.17 -6.00
C GLN A 79 -13.30 1.36 -7.52
N VAL A 80 -14.13 0.58 -8.20
CA VAL A 80 -14.35 0.71 -9.66
C VAL A 80 -14.95 2.08 -10.00
N ASN A 81 -15.91 2.58 -9.21
CA ASN A 81 -16.46 3.92 -9.37
C ASN A 81 -15.42 5.02 -9.15
N MET A 82 -14.55 4.88 -8.14
CA MET A 82 -13.44 5.80 -7.93
C MET A 82 -12.46 5.80 -9.10
N LEU A 83 -12.12 4.63 -9.63
CA LEU A 83 -11.26 4.50 -10.81
C LEU A 83 -11.87 5.22 -12.03
N THR A 84 -13.18 5.07 -12.25
CA THR A 84 -13.91 5.79 -13.31
C THR A 84 -13.78 7.31 -13.15
N ASN A 85 -14.00 7.81 -11.92
CA ASN A 85 -13.89 9.23 -11.61
C ASN A 85 -12.45 9.76 -11.77
N GLU A 86 -11.45 8.97 -11.40
CA GLU A 86 -10.05 9.36 -11.57
C GLU A 86 -9.63 9.39 -13.05
N LEU A 87 -10.09 8.46 -13.88
CA LEU A 87 -9.85 8.47 -15.32
C LEU A 87 -10.52 9.68 -16.01
N ALA A 88 -11.70 10.10 -15.54
CA ALA A 88 -12.40 11.29 -16.07
C ALA A 88 -11.60 12.59 -15.88
N LYS A 89 -10.66 12.66 -14.94
CA LYS A 89 -9.74 13.80 -14.74
C LYS A 89 -8.64 13.89 -15.79
N SER A 90 -8.59 12.97 -16.75
CA SER A 90 -7.56 12.89 -17.79
C SER A 90 -6.14 12.89 -17.21
N PRO A 91 -5.81 11.98 -16.27
CA PRO A 91 -4.49 11.90 -15.68
C PRO A 91 -3.42 11.54 -16.72
N LYS A 92 -2.18 11.88 -16.45
CA LYS A 92 -1.04 11.48 -17.30
C LYS A 92 -0.54 10.08 -17.02
N ALA A 93 -0.84 9.52 -15.85
CA ALA A 93 -0.64 8.12 -15.48
C ALA A 93 -1.66 7.70 -14.42
N LEU A 94 -1.88 6.41 -14.30
CA LEU A 94 -2.76 5.79 -13.33
C LEU A 94 -1.98 4.79 -12.46
N GLY A 95 -2.00 4.97 -11.14
CA GLY A 95 -1.61 3.97 -10.15
C GLY A 95 -2.85 3.19 -9.69
N PHE A 96 -2.79 1.85 -9.71
CA PHE A 96 -3.95 1.04 -9.33
C PHE A 96 -3.56 -0.20 -8.52
N ALA A 97 -4.09 -0.31 -7.30
CA ALA A 97 -4.02 -1.50 -6.45
C ALA A 97 -5.39 -2.16 -6.40
N ALA A 98 -5.54 -3.33 -7.02
CA ALA A 98 -6.85 -3.93 -7.23
C ALA A 98 -7.37 -4.70 -6.00
N LEU A 99 -8.61 -4.44 -5.57
CA LEU A 99 -9.38 -5.29 -4.64
C LEU A 99 -9.76 -6.63 -5.27
N ASP A 100 -10.20 -6.58 -6.51
CA ASP A 100 -10.43 -7.76 -7.34
C ASP A 100 -9.57 -7.67 -8.60
N SER A 101 -8.79 -8.72 -8.88
CA SER A 101 -7.80 -8.70 -9.97
C SER A 101 -8.39 -8.54 -11.38
N ARG A 102 -9.71 -8.68 -11.56
CA ARG A 102 -10.42 -8.64 -12.83
C ARG A 102 -11.47 -7.55 -12.96
N ALA A 103 -12.06 -7.09 -11.85
CA ALA A 103 -13.20 -6.18 -11.86
C ALA A 103 -12.96 -4.89 -12.65
N ALA A 104 -11.74 -4.36 -12.63
CA ALA A 104 -11.37 -3.12 -13.32
C ALA A 104 -10.92 -3.32 -14.78
N ALA A 105 -10.95 -4.53 -15.34
CA ALA A 105 -10.40 -4.82 -16.66
C ALA A 105 -10.90 -3.88 -17.78
N PRO A 106 -12.21 -3.54 -17.88
CA PRO A 106 -12.69 -2.60 -18.90
C PRO A 106 -12.08 -1.21 -18.77
N LEU A 107 -11.94 -0.70 -17.52
CA LEU A 107 -11.37 0.63 -17.25
C LEU A 107 -9.86 0.67 -17.53
N LEU A 108 -9.15 -0.42 -17.28
CA LEU A 108 -7.74 -0.53 -17.65
C LEU A 108 -7.55 -0.50 -19.17
N GLN A 109 -8.44 -1.15 -19.93
CA GLN A 109 -8.44 -1.07 -21.40
C GLN A 109 -8.79 0.35 -21.88
N GLN A 110 -9.70 1.03 -21.21
CA GLN A 110 -10.00 2.44 -21.48
C GLN A 110 -8.77 3.32 -21.25
N ALA A 111 -8.07 3.18 -20.11
CA ALA A 111 -6.81 3.90 -19.84
C ALA A 111 -5.80 3.69 -20.98
N LYS A 112 -5.61 2.43 -21.41
CA LYS A 112 -4.72 2.07 -22.52
C LYS A 112 -5.14 2.76 -23.82
N SER A 113 -6.44 2.77 -24.16
CA SER A 113 -6.94 3.42 -25.39
C SER A 113 -6.76 4.94 -25.36
N GLN A 114 -6.72 5.54 -24.18
CA GLN A 114 -6.45 6.96 -23.94
C GLN A 114 -4.96 7.28 -23.83
N ASN A 115 -4.07 6.30 -24.05
CA ASN A 115 -2.61 6.41 -23.86
C ASN A 115 -2.22 6.85 -22.43
N VAL A 116 -3.00 6.48 -21.41
CA VAL A 116 -2.70 6.66 -19.99
C VAL A 116 -1.95 5.41 -19.50
N PRO A 117 -0.64 5.48 -19.21
CA PRO A 117 0.10 4.35 -18.68
C PRO A 117 -0.45 3.95 -17.30
N VAL A 118 -0.62 2.66 -17.09
CA VAL A 118 -1.10 2.08 -15.83
C VAL A 118 0.07 1.44 -15.10
N ILE A 119 0.28 1.84 -13.85
CA ILE A 119 1.20 1.22 -12.91
C ILE A 119 0.38 0.45 -11.89
N ALA A 120 0.42 -0.87 -11.93
CA ALA A 120 -0.15 -1.67 -10.85
C ALA A 120 0.76 -1.57 -9.62
N PHE A 121 0.20 -1.56 -8.41
CA PHE A 121 0.99 -1.55 -7.19
C PHE A 121 0.34 -2.38 -6.09
N ASP A 122 1.10 -2.78 -5.07
CA ASP A 122 0.68 -3.63 -3.93
C ASP A 122 0.04 -4.95 -4.38
N SER A 123 -1.16 -4.84 -4.90
CA SER A 123 -1.93 -5.94 -5.47
C SER A 123 -2.05 -5.73 -6.98
N GLY A 124 -1.42 -6.57 -7.75
CA GLY A 124 -1.47 -6.52 -9.22
C GLY A 124 -2.87 -6.78 -9.78
N VAL A 125 -2.97 -6.83 -11.09
CA VAL A 125 -4.20 -7.13 -11.85
C VAL A 125 -3.97 -8.32 -12.79
N ASP A 126 -5.03 -9.07 -13.06
CA ASP A 126 -5.03 -10.14 -14.06
C ASP A 126 -5.24 -9.53 -15.46
N SER A 127 -4.24 -8.76 -15.89
CA SER A 127 -4.27 -8.02 -17.16
C SER A 127 -2.86 -7.70 -17.64
N SER A 128 -2.67 -7.65 -18.95
CA SER A 128 -1.41 -7.20 -19.58
C SER A 128 -1.32 -5.69 -19.81
N VAL A 129 -2.33 -4.92 -19.37
CA VAL A 129 -2.39 -3.46 -19.56
C VAL A 129 -1.32 -2.72 -18.77
N PRO A 130 -1.06 -3.04 -17.48
CA PRO A 130 -0.04 -2.32 -16.73
C PRO A 130 1.34 -2.40 -17.39
N VAL A 131 2.02 -1.26 -17.40
CA VAL A 131 3.41 -1.20 -17.92
C VAL A 131 4.37 -1.86 -16.94
N THR A 132 4.07 -1.77 -15.65
CA THR A 132 4.81 -2.41 -14.54
C THR A 132 3.89 -2.71 -13.36
N THR A 133 4.39 -3.56 -12.44
CA THR A 133 3.80 -3.76 -11.11
C THR A 133 4.85 -3.47 -10.05
N VAL A 134 4.57 -2.55 -9.13
CA VAL A 134 5.38 -2.21 -7.95
C VAL A 134 4.78 -2.90 -6.74
N ALA A 135 5.41 -3.95 -6.21
CA ALA A 135 4.83 -4.74 -5.13
C ALA A 135 5.88 -5.50 -4.33
N THR A 136 5.53 -5.90 -3.12
CA THR A 136 6.23 -6.94 -2.36
C THR A 136 6.14 -8.28 -3.09
N ASP A 137 7.18 -9.11 -3.04
CA ASP A 137 7.05 -10.53 -3.37
C ASP A 137 6.21 -11.22 -2.29
N ASN A 138 4.89 -11.19 -2.50
CA ASN A 138 3.91 -11.67 -1.52
C ASN A 138 4.03 -13.18 -1.25
N LYS A 139 4.46 -13.98 -2.24
CA LYS A 139 4.68 -15.42 -2.03
C LYS A 139 5.89 -15.68 -1.15
N ALA A 140 7.02 -15.04 -1.45
CA ALA A 140 8.23 -15.17 -0.65
C ALA A 140 8.04 -14.63 0.78
N ALA A 141 7.35 -13.49 0.92
CA ALA A 141 7.04 -12.88 2.21
C ALA A 141 6.15 -13.78 3.09
N ALA A 142 5.11 -14.39 2.49
CA ALA A 142 4.25 -15.34 3.21
C ALA A 142 4.95 -16.66 3.53
N ALA A 143 5.84 -17.14 2.66
CA ALA A 143 6.70 -18.29 2.94
C ALA A 143 7.62 -18.03 4.14
N GLU A 144 8.16 -16.81 4.28
CA GLU A 144 8.93 -16.41 5.45
C GLU A 144 8.08 -16.42 6.73
N ALA A 145 6.84 -15.92 6.69
CA ALA A 145 5.91 -16.02 7.83
C ALA A 145 5.64 -17.48 8.22
N ALA A 146 5.47 -18.36 7.23
CA ALA A 146 5.29 -19.80 7.45
C ALA A 146 6.50 -20.44 8.12
N ARG A 147 7.71 -20.13 7.64
CA ARG A 147 8.98 -20.61 8.21
C ARG A 147 9.11 -20.20 9.68
N GLN A 148 8.85 -18.94 9.98
CA GLN A 148 8.94 -18.39 11.33
C GLN A 148 7.90 -19.01 12.27
N LEU A 149 6.65 -19.09 11.84
CA LEU A 149 5.59 -19.72 12.64
C LEU A 149 5.92 -21.18 12.96
N THR A 150 6.38 -21.93 11.96
CA THR A 150 6.82 -23.33 12.12
C THR A 150 7.87 -23.49 13.20
N GLY A 151 8.92 -22.66 13.15
CA GLY A 151 9.98 -22.70 14.17
C GLY A 151 9.47 -22.40 15.57
N LYS A 152 8.60 -21.40 15.69
CA LYS A 152 8.05 -20.96 17.00
C LYS A 152 7.06 -21.96 17.62
N ILE A 153 6.39 -22.82 16.82
CA ILE A 153 5.49 -23.88 17.35
C ILE A 153 6.14 -25.26 17.45
N GLY A 154 7.46 -25.35 17.17
CA GLY A 154 8.19 -26.62 17.26
C GLY A 154 7.93 -27.59 16.11
N GLY A 155 7.52 -27.12 14.95
CA GLY A 155 7.39 -27.90 13.71
C GLY A 155 6.22 -28.89 13.66
N GLN A 156 5.26 -28.81 14.57
CA GLN A 156 4.12 -29.76 14.63
C GLN A 156 2.83 -29.13 15.19
N GLY A 157 1.69 -29.70 14.84
CA GLY A 157 0.38 -29.27 15.33
C GLY A 157 -0.51 -28.67 14.26
N LYS A 158 -1.60 -28.01 14.68
CA LYS A 158 -2.55 -27.36 13.77
C LYS A 158 -2.27 -25.86 13.63
N VAL A 159 -2.36 -25.36 12.39
CA VAL A 159 -2.22 -23.94 12.04
C VAL A 159 -3.43 -23.50 11.23
N ALA A 160 -4.01 -22.37 11.58
CA ALA A 160 -5.09 -21.72 10.84
C ALA A 160 -4.57 -20.51 10.05
N LEU A 161 -5.30 -20.14 9.01
CA LEU A 161 -5.06 -18.94 8.21
C LEU A 161 -6.30 -18.06 8.23
N VAL A 162 -6.12 -16.79 8.59
CA VAL A 162 -7.10 -15.72 8.39
C VAL A 162 -6.56 -14.81 7.28
N VAL A 163 -7.13 -14.97 6.10
CA VAL A 163 -6.70 -14.30 4.87
C VAL A 163 -7.61 -13.09 4.60
N HIS A 164 -7.03 -11.99 4.11
CA HIS A 164 -7.79 -10.76 3.91
C HIS A 164 -8.84 -10.89 2.81
N ASP A 165 -8.53 -11.51 1.67
CA ASP A 165 -9.50 -11.77 0.59
C ASP A 165 -9.07 -12.94 -0.30
N GLN A 166 -9.94 -13.32 -1.24
CA GLN A 166 -9.70 -14.41 -2.20
C GLN A 166 -9.68 -13.94 -3.66
N THR A 167 -9.82 -12.64 -3.93
CA THR A 167 -9.95 -12.09 -5.28
C THR A 167 -8.76 -11.25 -5.71
N SER A 168 -8.09 -10.56 -4.76
CA SER A 168 -6.86 -9.83 -5.04
C SER A 168 -5.66 -10.76 -5.27
N LEU A 169 -4.67 -10.31 -6.03
CA LEU A 169 -3.45 -11.10 -6.24
C LEU A 169 -2.65 -11.20 -4.94
N SER A 170 -2.55 -10.11 -4.15
CA SER A 170 -1.83 -10.15 -2.87
C SER A 170 -2.46 -11.14 -1.88
N GLY A 171 -3.80 -11.21 -1.80
CA GLY A 171 -4.51 -12.19 -0.96
C GLY A 171 -4.22 -13.63 -1.36
N LYS A 172 -4.31 -13.91 -2.65
CA LYS A 172 -3.99 -15.24 -3.21
C LYS A 172 -2.52 -15.62 -2.99
N ASP A 173 -1.60 -14.71 -3.29
CA ASP A 173 -0.17 -14.98 -3.19
C ASP A 173 0.27 -15.19 -1.73
N ARG A 174 -0.26 -14.41 -0.77
CA ARG A 174 0.04 -14.60 0.66
C ARG A 174 -0.54 -15.88 1.21
N ARG A 175 -1.73 -16.28 0.77
CA ARG A 175 -2.31 -17.59 1.09
C ARG A 175 -1.46 -18.73 0.52
N ASP A 176 -1.20 -18.68 -0.78
CA ASP A 176 -0.56 -19.76 -1.50
C ASP A 176 0.91 -19.91 -1.08
N GLY A 177 1.64 -18.80 -0.93
CA GLY A 177 3.02 -18.81 -0.47
C GLY A 177 3.17 -19.45 0.92
N PHE A 178 2.26 -19.13 1.85
CA PHE A 178 2.23 -19.76 3.17
C PHE A 178 1.94 -21.26 3.10
N ILE A 179 0.88 -21.66 2.39
CA ILE A 179 0.45 -23.06 2.28
C ILE A 179 1.50 -23.89 1.54
N ASP A 180 2.04 -23.38 0.44
CA ASP A 180 3.04 -24.10 -0.36
C ASP A 180 4.30 -24.35 0.44
N TRP A 181 4.76 -23.33 1.20
CA TRP A 181 5.92 -23.52 2.07
C TRP A 181 5.66 -24.58 3.15
N MET A 182 4.51 -24.50 3.83
CA MET A 182 4.13 -25.48 4.87
C MET A 182 4.09 -26.90 4.32
N ARG A 183 3.47 -27.10 3.17
CA ARG A 183 3.36 -28.41 2.52
C ARG A 183 4.72 -29.02 2.17
N GLN A 184 5.67 -28.17 1.75
CA GLN A 184 7.00 -28.62 1.34
C GLN A 184 7.96 -28.85 2.51
N ASN A 185 7.83 -28.07 3.59
CA ASN A 185 8.86 -27.99 4.63
C ASN A 185 8.39 -28.39 6.03
N ALA A 186 7.08 -28.55 6.25
CA ALA A 186 6.53 -28.81 7.58
C ALA A 186 5.46 -29.92 7.57
N PRO A 187 5.82 -31.17 7.21
CA PRO A 187 4.85 -32.27 7.00
C PRO A 187 4.09 -32.67 8.27
N ASN A 188 4.58 -32.33 9.46
CA ASN A 188 3.91 -32.61 10.73
C ASN A 188 2.95 -31.47 11.17
N ILE A 189 2.78 -30.45 10.36
CA ILE A 189 1.80 -29.38 10.59
C ILE A 189 0.56 -29.62 9.74
N THR A 190 -0.59 -29.65 10.39
CA THR A 190 -1.89 -29.66 9.72
C THR A 190 -2.33 -28.22 9.47
N VAL A 191 -2.36 -27.80 8.21
CA VAL A 191 -2.87 -26.48 7.81
C VAL A 191 -4.38 -26.59 7.60
N LEU A 192 -5.15 -25.83 8.37
CA LEU A 192 -6.62 -25.78 8.24
C LEU A 192 -7.02 -25.01 6.97
N GLN A 193 -8.28 -25.20 6.53
CA GLN A 193 -8.82 -24.47 5.39
C GLN A 193 -8.78 -22.96 5.67
N PRO A 194 -8.24 -22.13 4.76
CA PRO A 194 -8.20 -20.70 4.91
C PRO A 194 -9.58 -20.08 5.12
N GLN A 195 -9.68 -19.12 6.04
CA GLN A 195 -10.87 -18.33 6.27
C GLN A 195 -10.61 -16.90 5.80
N TYR A 196 -11.64 -16.21 5.29
CA TYR A 196 -11.49 -14.91 4.64
C TYR A 196 -12.27 -13.84 5.39
N GLY A 197 -11.56 -12.86 5.95
CA GLY A 197 -12.13 -11.79 6.78
C GLY A 197 -12.32 -10.46 6.04
N GLY A 198 -12.00 -10.38 4.74
CA GLY A 198 -12.12 -9.13 3.97
C GLY A 198 -11.20 -8.00 4.44
N GLY A 199 -10.10 -8.30 5.12
CA GLY A 199 -9.25 -7.29 5.75
C GLY A 199 -9.93 -6.53 6.90
N ASP A 200 -11.11 -6.97 7.31
CA ASP A 200 -11.90 -6.36 8.37
C ASP A 200 -11.54 -6.93 9.74
N GLN A 201 -11.30 -6.05 10.72
CA GLN A 201 -10.86 -6.45 12.06
C GLN A 201 -11.93 -7.23 12.82
N LEU A 202 -13.19 -6.79 12.75
CA LEU A 202 -14.30 -7.42 13.48
C LEU A 202 -14.60 -8.80 12.91
N GLU A 203 -14.68 -8.91 11.60
CA GLU A 203 -14.91 -10.18 10.91
C GLU A 203 -13.77 -11.17 11.21
N SER A 204 -12.54 -10.72 11.11
CA SER A 204 -11.35 -11.54 11.43
C SER A 204 -11.33 -11.99 12.90
N ALA A 205 -11.81 -11.15 13.84
CA ALA A 205 -11.95 -11.54 15.25
C ALA A 205 -13.02 -12.63 15.44
N ASN A 206 -14.17 -12.50 14.79
CA ASN A 206 -15.26 -13.50 14.84
C ASN A 206 -14.82 -14.82 14.21
N ILE A 207 -14.14 -14.77 13.06
CA ILE A 207 -13.55 -15.96 12.42
C ILE A 207 -12.55 -16.63 13.37
N THR A 208 -11.67 -15.87 14.02
CA THR A 208 -10.67 -16.39 14.95
C THR A 208 -11.33 -17.12 16.14
N LYS A 209 -12.36 -16.54 16.75
CA LYS A 209 -13.11 -17.18 17.84
C LYS A 209 -13.71 -18.51 17.39
N SER A 210 -14.32 -18.53 16.21
CA SER A 210 -14.91 -19.74 15.62
C SER A 210 -13.86 -20.82 15.34
N ILE A 211 -12.70 -20.46 14.81
CA ILE A 211 -11.58 -21.39 14.59
C ILE A 211 -11.10 -21.98 15.90
N ILE A 212 -10.90 -21.18 16.95
CA ILE A 212 -10.45 -21.61 18.27
C ILE A 212 -11.45 -22.57 18.90
N GLN A 213 -12.74 -22.25 18.82
CA GLN A 213 -13.79 -23.10 19.36
C GLN A 213 -13.84 -24.47 18.67
N ALA A 214 -13.68 -24.49 17.36
CA ALA A 214 -13.69 -25.73 16.58
C ALA A 214 -12.39 -26.54 16.69
N ASN A 215 -11.27 -25.91 17.11
CA ASN A 215 -9.95 -26.53 17.17
C ASN A 215 -9.25 -26.21 18.51
N PRO A 216 -9.63 -26.89 19.61
CA PRO A 216 -9.03 -26.63 20.93
C PRO A 216 -7.52 -26.87 21.00
N ASP A 217 -6.99 -27.71 20.10
CA ASP A 217 -5.57 -28.08 19.96
C ASP A 217 -4.79 -27.18 18.97
N LEU A 218 -5.39 -26.08 18.48
CA LEU A 218 -4.74 -25.13 17.58
C LEU A 218 -3.46 -24.55 18.22
N LYS A 219 -2.35 -24.55 17.49
CA LYS A 219 -1.04 -24.08 17.94
C LYS A 219 -0.68 -22.70 17.40
N GLY A 220 -1.09 -22.40 16.18
CA GLY A 220 -0.73 -21.12 15.54
C GLY A 220 -1.79 -20.59 14.60
N ILE A 221 -1.76 -19.29 14.37
CA ILE A 221 -2.57 -18.59 13.37
C ILE A 221 -1.68 -17.67 12.56
N TYR A 222 -1.84 -17.73 11.24
CA TYR A 222 -1.30 -16.74 10.31
C TYR A 222 -2.39 -15.77 9.90
N ALA A 223 -2.08 -14.47 9.96
CA ALA A 223 -2.95 -13.38 9.53
C ALA A 223 -2.29 -12.62 8.38
N SER A 224 -2.96 -12.51 7.23
CA SER A 224 -2.33 -12.14 5.97
C SER A 224 -2.24 -10.64 5.68
N ASN A 225 -2.82 -9.76 6.51
CA ASN A 225 -2.69 -8.30 6.43
C ASN A 225 -2.94 -7.64 7.78
N GLU A 226 -2.75 -6.31 7.86
CA GLU A 226 -2.93 -5.51 9.08
C GLU A 226 -4.29 -5.74 9.74
N GLY A 227 -5.39 -5.64 8.99
CA GLY A 227 -6.73 -5.80 9.54
C GLY A 227 -7.00 -7.23 10.05
N SER A 228 -6.55 -8.24 9.32
CA SER A 228 -6.64 -9.63 9.76
C SER A 228 -5.80 -9.88 11.02
N ALA A 229 -4.61 -9.31 11.12
CA ALA A 229 -3.72 -9.47 12.27
C ALA A 229 -4.32 -8.86 13.55
N ILE A 230 -4.84 -7.63 13.44
CA ILE A 230 -5.52 -6.96 14.56
C ILE A 230 -6.76 -7.76 15.00
N GLY A 231 -7.53 -8.27 14.04
CA GLY A 231 -8.69 -9.11 14.32
C GLY A 231 -8.32 -10.42 15.00
N VAL A 232 -7.26 -11.10 14.55
CA VAL A 232 -6.75 -12.33 15.17
C VAL A 232 -6.32 -12.07 16.61
N ILE A 233 -5.55 -11.01 16.87
CA ILE A 233 -5.15 -10.61 18.22
C ILE A 233 -6.39 -10.43 19.11
N LYS A 234 -7.37 -9.66 18.65
CA LYS A 234 -8.61 -9.40 19.37
C LYS A 234 -9.42 -10.68 19.62
N GLY A 235 -9.60 -11.52 18.61
CA GLY A 235 -10.33 -12.78 18.74
C GLY A 235 -9.70 -13.74 19.74
N ILE A 236 -8.37 -13.82 19.82
CA ILE A 236 -7.65 -14.60 20.83
C ILE A 236 -7.87 -14.01 22.22
N GLN A 237 -7.75 -12.69 22.40
CA GLN A 237 -8.02 -12.02 23.67
C GLN A 237 -9.44 -12.27 24.19
N GLU A 238 -10.43 -12.11 23.32
CA GLU A 238 -11.85 -12.33 23.65
C GLU A 238 -12.19 -13.81 23.95
N SER A 239 -11.47 -14.76 23.34
CA SER A 239 -11.65 -16.19 23.59
C SER A 239 -11.01 -16.65 24.91
N GLY A 240 -10.13 -15.86 25.51
CA GLY A 240 -9.34 -16.27 26.67
C GLY A 240 -8.30 -17.35 26.39
N LYS A 241 -8.08 -17.72 25.12
CA LYS A 241 -7.12 -18.76 24.72
C LYS A 241 -5.68 -18.28 24.92
N THR A 242 -4.89 -19.10 25.60
CA THR A 242 -3.46 -18.84 25.83
C THR A 242 -2.59 -19.87 25.06
N GLY A 243 -1.29 -19.57 24.94
CA GLY A 243 -0.33 -20.53 24.36
C GLY A 243 -0.43 -20.67 22.83
N MET A 244 -1.11 -19.73 22.14
CA MET A 244 -1.14 -19.69 20.69
C MET A 244 -0.07 -18.77 20.11
N THR A 245 0.50 -19.18 19.02
CA THR A 245 1.50 -18.40 18.29
C THR A 245 0.83 -17.65 17.14
N ILE A 246 0.98 -16.32 17.09
CA ILE A 246 0.46 -15.49 16.00
C ILE A 246 1.63 -15.05 15.13
N ALA A 247 1.57 -15.35 13.83
CA ALA A 247 2.40 -14.74 12.79
C ALA A 247 1.52 -13.82 11.94
N GLY A 248 1.96 -12.59 11.71
CA GLY A 248 1.21 -11.62 10.94
C GLY A 248 1.88 -11.17 9.67
N PHE A 249 1.21 -10.23 9.04
CA PHE A 249 1.69 -9.46 7.90
C PHE A 249 1.38 -7.99 8.15
N ASP A 250 2.24 -7.08 7.67
CA ASP A 250 2.17 -5.64 7.92
C ASP A 250 2.70 -5.22 9.30
N SER A 251 2.74 -3.91 9.60
CA SER A 251 3.41 -3.37 10.80
C SER A 251 2.71 -2.15 11.39
N GLY A 252 1.37 -2.12 11.34
CA GLY A 252 0.61 -1.08 12.02
C GLY A 252 0.85 -1.08 13.54
N LYS A 253 0.61 0.07 14.19
CA LYS A 253 0.90 0.29 15.61
C LYS A 253 0.38 -0.84 16.53
N ALA A 254 -0.84 -1.33 16.30
CA ALA A 254 -1.41 -2.40 17.13
C ALA A 254 -0.62 -3.71 17.04
N GLN A 255 -0.03 -4.02 15.89
CA GLN A 255 0.83 -5.19 15.72
C GLN A 255 2.17 -5.01 16.43
N ILE A 256 2.78 -3.82 16.31
CA ILE A 256 4.01 -3.47 17.02
C ILE A 256 3.81 -3.60 18.54
N ASP A 257 2.72 -3.05 19.07
CA ASP A 257 2.36 -3.15 20.49
C ASP A 257 2.15 -4.61 20.93
N ALA A 258 1.50 -5.43 20.08
CA ALA A 258 1.28 -6.85 20.34
C ALA A 258 2.58 -7.67 20.34
N ILE A 259 3.55 -7.34 19.49
CA ILE A 259 4.87 -7.97 19.48
C ILE A 259 5.66 -7.56 20.73
N ASN A 260 5.67 -6.29 21.08
CA ASN A 260 6.36 -5.78 22.27
C ASN A 260 5.82 -6.39 23.56
N SER A 261 4.50 -6.59 23.67
CA SER A 261 3.86 -7.26 24.82
C SER A 261 4.01 -8.79 24.80
N GLY A 262 4.46 -9.40 23.70
CA GLY A 262 4.57 -10.84 23.53
C GLY A 262 3.26 -11.55 23.15
N MET A 263 2.19 -10.81 22.85
CA MET A 263 0.92 -11.34 22.35
C MET A 263 1.08 -11.90 20.94
N MET A 264 1.89 -11.28 20.12
CA MET A 264 2.20 -11.68 18.76
C MET A 264 3.66 -12.09 18.64
N ALA A 265 3.92 -13.21 17.99
CA ALA A 265 5.28 -13.76 17.88
C ALA A 265 6.16 -12.99 16.89
N GLY A 266 5.54 -12.33 15.92
CA GLY A 266 6.19 -11.52 14.88
C GLY A 266 5.30 -11.39 13.65
N ALA A 267 5.75 -10.59 12.70
CA ALA A 267 5.09 -10.39 11.43
C ALA A 267 6.08 -10.09 10.30
N VAL A 268 5.61 -10.14 9.06
CA VAL A 268 6.35 -9.61 7.91
C VAL A 268 5.89 -8.17 7.68
N THR A 269 6.81 -7.21 7.79
CA THR A 269 6.55 -5.85 7.32
C THR A 269 6.92 -5.71 5.85
N GLN A 270 6.18 -4.86 5.14
CA GLN A 270 6.50 -4.37 3.81
C GLN A 270 7.25 -3.03 3.90
N ASP A 271 7.65 -2.48 2.77
CA ASP A 271 8.13 -1.09 2.68
C ASP A 271 7.13 -0.22 1.91
N PRO A 272 6.03 0.21 2.55
CA PRO A 272 4.97 0.97 1.87
C PRO A 272 5.41 2.36 1.43
N VAL A 273 6.34 3.00 2.15
CA VAL A 273 6.86 4.32 1.77
C VAL A 273 7.67 4.21 0.49
N ASP A 274 8.56 3.21 0.37
CA ASP A 274 9.29 2.96 -0.88
C ASP A 274 8.34 2.54 -2.00
N MET A 275 7.33 1.73 -1.73
CA MET A 275 6.29 1.36 -2.71
C MET A 275 5.62 2.60 -3.31
N GLY A 276 5.24 3.58 -2.48
CA GLY A 276 4.65 4.84 -2.94
C GLY A 276 5.62 5.66 -3.80
N LYS A 277 6.90 5.73 -3.41
CA LYS A 277 7.95 6.40 -4.19
C LYS A 277 8.17 5.73 -5.54
N GLN A 278 8.36 4.42 -5.55
CA GLN A 278 8.58 3.64 -6.78
C GLN A 278 7.39 3.71 -7.74
N LEU A 279 6.16 3.76 -7.21
CA LEU A 279 4.95 3.97 -7.99
C LEU A 279 5.01 5.29 -8.77
N VAL A 280 5.35 6.39 -8.10
CA VAL A 280 5.40 7.72 -8.73
C VAL A 280 6.58 7.80 -9.71
N ASP A 281 7.76 7.28 -9.36
CA ASP A 281 8.92 7.25 -10.25
C ASP A 281 8.62 6.44 -11.53
N ALA A 282 8.02 5.25 -11.40
CA ALA A 282 7.61 4.44 -12.54
C ALA A 282 6.56 5.13 -13.41
N ALA A 283 5.61 5.87 -12.79
CA ALA A 283 4.61 6.64 -13.52
C ALA A 283 5.25 7.77 -14.33
N LEU A 284 6.20 8.52 -13.75
CA LEU A 284 6.91 9.60 -14.43
C LEU A 284 7.78 9.08 -15.58
N LYS A 285 8.49 7.98 -15.39
CA LYS A 285 9.24 7.31 -16.46
C LYS A 285 8.32 6.90 -17.61
N ALA A 286 7.18 6.29 -17.29
CA ALA A 286 6.21 5.89 -18.31
C ALA A 286 5.60 7.09 -19.07
N ILE A 287 5.30 8.19 -18.38
CA ILE A 287 4.85 9.45 -19.01
C ILE A 287 5.89 9.98 -20.01
N ASN A 288 7.17 9.88 -19.69
CA ASN A 288 8.28 10.33 -20.52
C ASN A 288 8.64 9.36 -21.65
N GLY A 289 7.96 8.21 -21.76
CA GLY A 289 8.27 7.17 -22.74
C GLY A 289 9.52 6.36 -22.41
N GLU A 290 10.02 6.44 -21.18
CA GLU A 290 11.15 5.66 -20.70
C GLU A 290 10.71 4.20 -20.44
N GLN A 291 11.63 3.26 -20.59
CA GLN A 291 11.37 1.86 -20.25
C GLN A 291 11.36 1.66 -18.73
N VAL A 292 10.36 0.94 -18.25
CA VAL A 292 10.29 0.46 -16.86
C VAL A 292 10.29 -1.07 -16.84
N PRO A 293 10.93 -1.69 -15.84
CA PRO A 293 10.86 -3.16 -15.68
C PRO A 293 9.42 -3.62 -15.54
N LYS A 294 9.10 -4.83 -15.99
CA LYS A 294 7.73 -5.39 -15.84
C LYS A 294 7.30 -5.56 -14.39
N ARG A 295 8.27 -5.68 -13.49
CA ARG A 295 8.07 -5.76 -12.04
C ARG A 295 9.17 -4.99 -11.32
N ILE A 296 8.78 -4.30 -10.27
CA ILE A 296 9.65 -3.62 -9.31
C ILE A 296 9.28 -4.17 -7.94
N ASP A 297 10.21 -4.96 -7.36
CA ASP A 297 9.98 -5.53 -6.04
C ASP A 297 10.41 -4.55 -4.96
N THR A 298 9.51 -4.32 -3.98
CA THR A 298 9.82 -3.58 -2.75
C THR A 298 10.25 -4.53 -1.65
N ALA A 299 11.07 -4.05 -0.72
CA ALA A 299 11.61 -4.86 0.35
C ALA A 299 10.51 -5.37 1.31
N PHE A 300 10.78 -6.50 1.95
CA PHE A 300 10.04 -6.99 3.09
C PHE A 300 10.97 -7.60 4.13
N TYR A 301 10.56 -7.60 5.40
CA TYR A 301 11.36 -8.14 6.50
C TYR A 301 10.46 -8.84 7.51
N TRP A 302 10.90 -10.00 8.01
CA TRP A 302 10.36 -10.51 9.27
C TRP A 302 10.83 -9.63 10.42
N TYR A 303 9.90 -9.24 11.28
CA TYR A 303 10.22 -8.54 12.51
C TYR A 303 9.53 -9.18 13.71
N ASP A 304 10.24 -9.22 14.82
CA ASP A 304 9.76 -9.70 16.11
C ASP A 304 10.49 -8.95 17.23
N LYS A 305 10.23 -9.34 18.49
CA LYS A 305 10.79 -8.66 19.66
C LYS A 305 12.32 -8.62 19.68
N THR A 306 13.00 -9.52 18.95
CA THR A 306 14.47 -9.62 18.97
C THR A 306 15.14 -8.63 18.00
N ASN A 307 14.46 -8.24 16.92
CA ASN A 307 15.06 -7.41 15.86
C ASN A 307 14.25 -6.13 15.55
N ILE A 308 13.12 -5.90 16.20
CA ILE A 308 12.25 -4.75 15.94
C ILE A 308 12.96 -3.40 16.04
N ASN A 309 14.04 -3.32 16.84
CA ASN A 309 14.83 -2.10 17.00
C ASN A 309 16.02 -1.98 16.03
N GLU A 310 16.22 -2.94 15.12
CA GLU A 310 17.25 -2.81 14.09
C GLU A 310 16.92 -1.66 13.12
N PRO A 311 17.91 -0.82 12.72
CA PRO A 311 17.64 0.35 11.88
C PRO A 311 16.92 0.05 10.57
N LYS A 312 17.27 -1.07 9.90
CA LYS A 312 16.61 -1.50 8.66
C LYS A 312 15.14 -1.90 8.87
N ILE A 313 14.83 -2.48 10.03
CA ILE A 313 13.46 -2.84 10.40
C ILE A 313 12.67 -1.58 10.71
N GLN A 314 13.22 -0.72 11.60
CA GLN A 314 12.59 0.55 11.96
C GLN A 314 12.26 1.44 10.74
N ALA A 315 13.10 1.42 9.71
CA ALA A 315 12.87 2.17 8.49
C ALA A 315 11.67 1.67 7.66
N ALA A 316 11.30 0.39 7.81
CA ALA A 316 10.19 -0.24 7.11
C ALA A 316 8.89 -0.33 7.97
N LEU A 317 8.98 -0.07 9.29
CA LEU A 317 7.79 -0.02 10.14
C LEU A 317 7.04 1.30 9.91
N TYR A 318 5.70 1.22 10.04
CA TYR A 318 4.81 2.38 9.93
C TYR A 318 3.79 2.37 11.08
N GLN A 319 3.54 3.55 11.69
CA GLN A 319 2.65 3.70 12.84
C GLN A 319 2.11 5.14 12.94
#